data_170a3d78152b3c3fdd1566bfe1029085
#
_entry.id   170a3d78152b3c3fdd1566bfe1029085
#
_cell.length_a   1.000
_cell.length_b   1.000
_cell.length_c   1.000
_cell.angle_alpha   90.00
_cell.angle_beta   90.00
_cell.angle_gamma   90.00
#
_symmetry.space_group_name_H-M   'P 1'
#
loop_
_entity.id
_entity.type
_entity.pdbx_description
1 polymer ?
#
loop_
_entity_poly.entity_id
_entity_poly.type
_entity_poly.pdbx_seq_one_letter_code
_entity_poly.pdbx_strand_id
1 'polypeptide(L)'
;MIIGIDFDNTIACHDESFRKIASEQGLTIPKGEKPKQVVKDFFLGKENGNLEWTRIQGKLYGAELSSAELFEGFVAFLEEANSLGHKLFVISHRTRFPAWGEDIDLHRAALEWLAVKGLLSPESIPLENCFFETSLEKKIERIERENCSIFIDDLDHVLEHSEFPTQTQKVLFGKAHSALPSLLHWDGAKELLNNAQAEFSCPPVKKNWKPLPFDQHLDCFGKLLQEAGKSEPTGLEQIKRGGNNCVYKIDIGSESFLGKVYHRDTVDSRDRLGQEVAFVKYLQSMQIKESPSLIGEDQSAGAACFDWIDGTDFDSGLPLCDDYWQQCFYFLKKIQDGRE
;
A
#
# COMPACT_ATOMS: atom_id res chain seq x y z
N MET A 1 7.92 -3.34 0.05
CA MET A 1 6.88 -3.19 -0.99
C MET A 1 5.48 -3.21 -0.39
N ILE A 2 4.47 -2.89 -1.21
CA ILE A 2 3.05 -2.98 -0.82
C ILE A 2 2.43 -4.20 -1.50
N ILE A 3 1.84 -5.10 -0.72
CA ILE A 3 1.19 -6.31 -1.21
C ILE A 3 -0.30 -6.19 -0.93
N GLY A 4 -1.09 -6.06 -1.99
CA GLY A 4 -2.54 -6.11 -1.93
C GLY A 4 -3.03 -7.54 -2.04
N ILE A 5 -4.04 -7.91 -1.26
CA ILE A 5 -4.57 -9.27 -1.20
C ILE A 5 -6.09 -9.20 -1.18
N ASP A 6 -6.75 -9.99 -2.04
CA ASP A 6 -8.19 -10.15 -1.95
C ASP A 6 -8.60 -10.92 -0.68
N PHE A 7 -9.84 -10.80 -0.28
CA PHE A 7 -10.32 -11.40 0.97
C PHE A 7 -10.98 -12.79 0.75
N ASP A 8 -12.04 -12.84 -0.06
CA ASP A 8 -12.84 -14.07 -0.23
C ASP A 8 -12.16 -15.09 -1.14
N ASN A 9 -11.97 -16.32 -0.67
CA ASN A 9 -11.24 -17.42 -1.33
C ASN A 9 -9.76 -17.13 -1.63
N THR A 10 -9.21 -16.10 -0.98
CA THR A 10 -7.78 -15.77 -1.00
C THR A 10 -7.22 -15.81 0.42
N ILE A 11 -7.81 -15.07 1.37
CA ILE A 11 -7.52 -15.15 2.81
C ILE A 11 -8.53 -16.06 3.51
N ALA A 12 -9.82 -15.80 3.31
CA ALA A 12 -10.91 -16.56 3.89
C ALA A 12 -11.28 -17.75 2.97
N CYS A 13 -11.17 -18.96 3.49
CA CYS A 13 -11.50 -20.20 2.81
C CYS A 13 -12.94 -20.62 3.14
N HIS A 14 -13.78 -20.67 2.12
CA HIS A 14 -15.18 -21.09 2.25
C HIS A 14 -15.43 -22.54 1.82
N ASP A 15 -14.39 -23.32 1.55
CA ASP A 15 -14.51 -24.67 0.95
C ASP A 15 -15.35 -25.61 1.80
N GLU A 16 -15.19 -25.62 3.12
CA GLU A 16 -15.98 -26.50 3.98
C GLU A 16 -17.46 -26.08 4.02
N SER A 17 -17.76 -24.80 3.97
CA SER A 17 -19.12 -24.30 3.86
C SER A 17 -19.77 -24.73 2.54
N PHE A 18 -19.04 -24.67 1.43
CA PHE A 18 -19.53 -25.16 0.15
C PHE A 18 -19.64 -26.69 0.09
N ARG A 19 -18.74 -27.46 0.75
CA ARG A 19 -18.86 -28.91 0.91
C ARG A 19 -20.12 -29.30 1.66
N LYS A 20 -20.44 -28.58 2.72
CA LYS A 20 -21.67 -28.80 3.48
C LYS A 20 -22.90 -28.59 2.60
N ILE A 21 -22.96 -27.48 1.86
CA ILE A 21 -24.06 -27.20 0.92
C ILE A 21 -24.15 -28.29 -0.15
N ALA A 22 -23.03 -28.71 -0.74
CA ALA A 22 -22.99 -29.78 -1.71
C ALA A 22 -23.59 -31.08 -1.14
N SER A 23 -23.18 -31.46 0.07
CA SER A 23 -23.70 -32.63 0.77
C SER A 23 -25.21 -32.53 1.01
N GLU A 24 -25.73 -31.40 1.47
CA GLU A 24 -27.15 -31.13 1.68
C GLU A 24 -27.97 -31.27 0.38
N GLN A 25 -27.35 -30.98 -0.77
CA GLN A 25 -27.95 -31.11 -2.10
C GLN A 25 -27.70 -32.48 -2.75
N GLY A 26 -27.03 -33.41 -2.04
CA GLY A 26 -26.69 -34.73 -2.58
C GLY A 26 -25.63 -34.68 -3.71
N LEU A 27 -24.83 -33.64 -3.77
CA LEU A 27 -23.77 -33.48 -4.77
C LEU A 27 -22.50 -34.18 -4.34
N THR A 28 -21.81 -34.79 -5.29
CA THR A 28 -20.45 -35.28 -5.12
C THR A 28 -19.48 -34.28 -5.71
N ILE A 29 -18.48 -33.86 -4.95
CA ILE A 29 -17.44 -33.00 -5.45
C ILE A 29 -16.33 -33.83 -6.08
N PRO A 30 -16.10 -33.74 -7.40
CA PRO A 30 -15.06 -34.49 -8.07
C PRO A 30 -13.68 -34.16 -7.52
N LYS A 31 -12.77 -35.12 -7.57
CA LYS A 31 -11.39 -34.93 -7.11
C LYS A 31 -10.71 -33.84 -7.97
N GLY A 32 -10.19 -32.79 -7.31
CA GLY A 32 -9.51 -31.69 -7.96
C GLY A 32 -10.43 -30.51 -8.34
N GLU A 33 -11.75 -30.65 -8.16
CA GLU A 33 -12.66 -29.53 -8.36
C GLU A 33 -12.89 -28.72 -7.07
N LYS A 34 -13.08 -27.41 -7.23
CA LYS A 34 -13.39 -26.52 -6.12
C LYS A 34 -14.85 -26.68 -5.70
N PRO A 35 -15.13 -26.84 -4.40
CA PRO A 35 -16.51 -27.01 -3.88
C PRO A 35 -17.43 -25.85 -4.31
N LYS A 36 -16.93 -24.62 -4.27
CA LYS A 36 -17.63 -23.40 -4.73
C LYS A 36 -18.11 -23.53 -6.17
N GLN A 37 -17.25 -24.04 -7.07
CA GLN A 37 -17.62 -24.15 -8.49
C GLN A 37 -18.71 -25.20 -8.71
N VAL A 38 -18.59 -26.36 -8.09
CA VAL A 38 -19.59 -27.42 -8.19
C VAL A 38 -20.96 -26.95 -7.69
N VAL A 39 -20.99 -26.27 -6.54
CA VAL A 39 -22.24 -25.75 -5.97
C VAL A 39 -22.80 -24.63 -6.86
N LYS A 40 -21.97 -23.73 -7.34
CA LYS A 40 -22.37 -22.65 -8.25
C LYS A 40 -23.04 -23.19 -9.52
N ASP A 41 -22.38 -24.14 -10.20
CA ASP A 41 -22.87 -24.72 -11.45
C ASP A 41 -24.18 -25.45 -11.26
N PHE A 42 -24.30 -26.17 -10.15
CA PHE A 42 -25.56 -26.86 -9.79
C PHE A 42 -26.73 -25.89 -9.61
N PHE A 43 -26.53 -24.78 -8.87
CA PHE A 43 -27.60 -23.81 -8.66
C PHE A 43 -27.91 -23.03 -9.93
N LEU A 44 -26.90 -22.58 -10.67
CA LEU A 44 -27.07 -21.83 -11.92
C LEU A 44 -27.79 -22.68 -13.01
N GLY A 45 -27.71 -24.00 -12.95
CA GLY A 45 -28.44 -24.90 -13.82
C GLY A 45 -29.95 -25.04 -13.51
N LYS A 46 -30.43 -24.47 -12.39
CA LYS A 46 -31.84 -24.52 -11.98
C LYS A 46 -32.63 -23.29 -12.43
N GLU A 47 -33.95 -23.45 -12.52
CA GLU A 47 -34.85 -22.29 -12.62
C GLU A 47 -34.69 -21.39 -11.41
N ASN A 48 -34.54 -20.06 -11.63
CA ASN A 48 -34.18 -19.09 -10.60
C ASN A 48 -32.80 -19.29 -9.89
N GLY A 49 -31.90 -20.06 -10.48
CA GLY A 49 -30.64 -20.45 -9.88
C GLY A 49 -29.72 -19.28 -9.51
N ASN A 50 -29.79 -18.17 -10.27
CA ASN A 50 -29.07 -16.93 -9.92
C ASN A 50 -29.52 -16.36 -8.56
N LEU A 51 -30.83 -16.41 -8.27
CA LEU A 51 -31.38 -15.91 -7.00
C LEU A 51 -30.88 -16.80 -5.83
N GLU A 52 -30.95 -18.11 -5.99
CA GLU A 52 -30.50 -19.06 -4.96
C GLU A 52 -28.99 -18.94 -4.72
N TRP A 53 -28.22 -18.81 -5.80
CA TRP A 53 -26.78 -18.59 -5.70
C TRP A 53 -26.45 -17.28 -4.94
N THR A 54 -27.15 -16.19 -5.25
CA THR A 54 -27.00 -14.90 -4.57
C THR A 54 -27.37 -15.01 -3.08
N ARG A 55 -28.40 -15.76 -2.72
CA ARG A 55 -28.78 -16.05 -1.32
C ARG A 55 -27.68 -16.80 -0.58
N ILE A 56 -27.14 -17.84 -1.22
CA ILE A 56 -26.02 -18.62 -0.65
C ILE A 56 -24.82 -17.71 -0.39
N GLN A 57 -24.44 -16.89 -1.35
CA GLN A 57 -23.34 -15.96 -1.17
C GLN A 57 -23.61 -14.96 -0.03
N GLY A 58 -24.79 -14.37 0.03
CA GLY A 58 -25.17 -13.46 1.11
C GLY A 58 -25.08 -14.11 2.49
N LYS A 59 -25.50 -15.35 2.61
CA LYS A 59 -25.43 -16.12 3.85
C LYS A 59 -24.00 -16.46 4.26
N LEU A 60 -23.20 -17.01 3.33
CA LEU A 60 -21.82 -17.44 3.61
C LEU A 60 -20.88 -16.27 3.87
N TYR A 61 -21.04 -15.16 3.13
CA TYR A 61 -20.20 -13.98 3.25
C TYR A 61 -20.67 -13.02 4.36
N GLY A 62 -21.83 -13.29 4.96
CA GLY A 62 -22.42 -12.52 6.05
C GLY A 62 -22.57 -13.34 7.34
N ALA A 63 -23.78 -13.83 7.60
CA ALA A 63 -24.15 -14.50 8.87
C ALA A 63 -23.27 -15.71 9.20
N GLU A 64 -22.83 -16.46 8.20
CA GLU A 64 -22.00 -17.66 8.37
C GLU A 64 -20.51 -17.44 8.08
N LEU A 65 -20.05 -16.20 7.93
CA LEU A 65 -18.64 -15.90 7.68
C LEU A 65 -17.73 -16.42 8.82
N SER A 66 -18.24 -16.48 10.04
CA SER A 66 -17.51 -17.05 11.18
C SER A 66 -17.12 -18.53 10.99
N SER A 67 -17.80 -19.26 10.09
CA SER A 67 -17.47 -20.65 9.75
C SER A 67 -16.36 -20.76 8.71
N ALA A 68 -15.98 -19.67 8.04
CA ALA A 68 -14.87 -19.68 7.12
C ALA A 68 -13.53 -19.86 7.87
N GLU A 69 -12.65 -20.65 7.30
CA GLU A 69 -11.33 -20.90 7.83
C GLU A 69 -10.28 -20.01 7.14
N LEU A 70 -9.10 -19.90 7.73
CA LEU A 70 -7.95 -19.31 7.03
C LEU A 70 -7.42 -20.31 6.01
N PHE A 71 -7.01 -19.81 4.83
CA PHE A 71 -6.21 -20.66 3.96
C PHE A 71 -4.92 -21.07 4.66
N GLU A 72 -4.60 -22.36 4.54
CA GLU A 72 -3.35 -22.92 5.08
C GLU A 72 -2.14 -22.18 4.53
N GLY A 73 -1.16 -21.89 5.41
CA GLY A 73 0.05 -21.16 5.07
C GLY A 73 -0.09 -19.64 5.09
N PHE A 74 -1.31 -19.05 5.13
CA PHE A 74 -1.47 -17.60 5.09
C PHE A 74 -0.81 -16.88 6.27
N VAL A 75 -0.93 -17.41 7.50
CA VAL A 75 -0.31 -16.81 8.69
C VAL A 75 1.22 -16.79 8.55
N ALA A 76 1.81 -17.88 8.09
CA ALA A 76 3.26 -17.96 7.88
C ALA A 76 3.74 -16.97 6.80
N PHE A 77 2.96 -16.79 5.72
CA PHE A 77 3.22 -15.77 4.72
C PHE A 77 3.14 -14.36 5.31
N LEU A 78 2.10 -14.08 6.11
CA LEU A 78 1.89 -12.80 6.76
C LEU A 78 3.06 -12.42 7.70
N GLU A 79 3.50 -13.36 8.54
CA GLU A 79 4.62 -13.19 9.44
C GLU A 79 5.93 -12.94 8.67
N GLU A 80 6.19 -13.69 7.62
CA GLU A 80 7.38 -13.53 6.78
C GLU A 80 7.36 -12.19 6.03
N ALA A 81 6.23 -11.81 5.43
CA ALA A 81 6.08 -10.53 4.75
C ALA A 81 6.31 -9.34 5.69
N ASN A 82 5.76 -9.40 6.92
CA ASN A 82 5.98 -8.38 7.94
C ASN A 82 7.45 -8.34 8.41
N SER A 83 8.07 -9.49 8.60
CA SER A 83 9.50 -9.57 8.99
C SER A 83 10.43 -8.95 7.95
N LEU A 84 10.05 -9.03 6.67
CA LEU A 84 10.74 -8.40 5.54
C LEU A 84 10.36 -6.91 5.35
N GLY A 85 9.52 -6.36 6.22
CA GLY A 85 9.09 -4.95 6.19
C GLY A 85 8.13 -4.62 5.05
N HIS A 86 7.42 -5.62 4.51
CA HIS A 86 6.37 -5.37 3.52
C HIS A 86 5.11 -4.85 4.19
N LYS A 87 4.37 -3.98 3.48
CA LYS A 87 3.06 -3.51 3.92
C LYS A 87 1.99 -4.37 3.26
N LEU A 88 1.06 -4.85 4.07
CA LEU A 88 -0.04 -5.70 3.62
C LEU A 88 -1.35 -4.91 3.62
N PHE A 89 -2.08 -5.04 2.52
CA PHE A 89 -3.39 -4.44 2.31
C PHE A 89 -4.40 -5.52 1.96
N VAL A 90 -5.55 -5.49 2.61
CA VAL A 90 -6.72 -6.28 2.20
C VAL A 90 -7.59 -5.38 1.32
N ILE A 91 -7.74 -5.73 0.05
CA ILE A 91 -8.54 -4.96 -0.91
C ILE A 91 -9.50 -5.92 -1.62
N SER A 92 -10.77 -5.89 -1.24
CA SER A 92 -11.79 -6.81 -1.77
C SER A 92 -12.97 -6.06 -2.36
N HIS A 93 -13.58 -6.63 -3.41
CA HIS A 93 -14.84 -6.18 -3.95
C HIS A 93 -15.98 -6.92 -3.25
N ARG A 94 -16.76 -6.18 -2.45
CA ARG A 94 -17.85 -6.74 -1.67
C ARG A 94 -18.96 -5.70 -1.51
N THR A 95 -20.20 -6.06 -1.84
CA THR A 95 -21.34 -5.19 -1.52
C THR A 95 -21.44 -4.99 -0.02
N ARG A 96 -21.92 -3.83 0.40
CA ARG A 96 -22.05 -3.54 1.84
C ARG A 96 -23.12 -4.39 2.52
N PHE A 97 -24.22 -4.64 1.80
CA PHE A 97 -25.31 -5.50 2.26
C PHE A 97 -25.57 -6.59 1.24
N PRO A 98 -26.01 -7.79 1.65
CA PRO A 98 -26.36 -8.82 0.72
C PRO A 98 -27.60 -8.39 -0.10
N ALA A 99 -27.66 -8.81 -1.36
CA ALA A 99 -28.80 -8.49 -2.22
C ALA A 99 -30.11 -9.18 -1.74
N TRP A 100 -29.98 -10.24 -0.95
CA TRP A 100 -31.08 -11.01 -0.36
C TRP A 100 -30.67 -11.59 0.99
N GLY A 101 -31.62 -11.67 1.94
CA GLY A 101 -31.41 -12.26 3.27
C GLY A 101 -31.46 -11.19 4.37
N GLU A 102 -30.73 -11.45 5.44
CA GLU A 102 -30.63 -10.53 6.58
C GLU A 102 -29.83 -9.29 6.20
N ASP A 103 -30.21 -8.15 6.78
CA ASP A 103 -29.52 -6.87 6.55
C ASP A 103 -28.22 -6.79 7.38
N ILE A 104 -27.23 -7.58 6.96
CA ILE A 104 -25.93 -7.69 7.61
C ILE A 104 -24.93 -6.83 6.85
N ASP A 105 -24.20 -5.96 7.56
CA ASP A 105 -23.08 -5.21 6.97
C ASP A 105 -21.90 -6.17 6.71
N LEU A 106 -21.74 -6.56 5.42
CA LEU A 106 -20.72 -7.52 4.99
C LEU A 106 -19.29 -6.99 5.15
N HIS A 107 -19.10 -5.66 5.09
CA HIS A 107 -17.78 -5.05 5.33
C HIS A 107 -17.40 -5.20 6.81
N ARG A 108 -18.33 -4.92 7.70
CA ARG A 108 -18.15 -5.10 9.13
C ARG A 108 -17.92 -6.55 9.49
N ALA A 109 -18.69 -7.48 8.94
CA ALA A 109 -18.52 -8.91 9.15
C ALA A 109 -17.10 -9.39 8.77
N ALA A 110 -16.56 -8.89 7.64
CA ALA A 110 -15.20 -9.22 7.21
C ALA A 110 -14.14 -8.66 8.17
N LEU A 111 -14.28 -7.43 8.64
CA LEU A 111 -13.37 -6.83 9.62
C LEU A 111 -13.41 -7.57 10.96
N GLU A 112 -14.61 -7.92 11.45
CA GLU A 112 -14.78 -8.69 12.68
C GLU A 112 -14.15 -10.09 12.54
N TRP A 113 -14.28 -10.73 11.38
CA TRP A 113 -13.65 -12.02 11.10
C TRP A 113 -12.12 -11.91 11.11
N LEU A 114 -11.54 -10.91 10.43
CA LEU A 114 -10.09 -10.65 10.44
C LEU A 114 -9.59 -10.42 11.88
N ALA A 115 -10.33 -9.67 12.69
CA ALA A 115 -10.00 -9.42 14.10
C ALA A 115 -10.04 -10.70 14.93
N VAL A 116 -11.10 -11.52 14.79
CA VAL A 116 -11.25 -12.81 15.51
C VAL A 116 -10.15 -13.80 15.13
N LYS A 117 -9.70 -13.78 13.85
CA LYS A 117 -8.58 -14.62 13.40
C LYS A 117 -7.21 -14.08 13.83
N GLY A 118 -7.15 -12.93 14.54
CA GLY A 118 -5.91 -12.33 15.04
C GLY A 118 -5.04 -11.68 13.95
N LEU A 119 -5.64 -11.35 12.80
CA LEU A 119 -4.91 -10.78 11.66
C LEU A 119 -4.81 -9.25 11.73
N LEU A 120 -5.71 -8.59 12.47
CA LEU A 120 -5.70 -7.13 12.62
C LEU A 120 -4.82 -6.68 13.79
N SER A 121 -3.70 -6.09 13.48
CA SER A 121 -2.86 -5.35 14.45
C SER A 121 -1.96 -4.36 13.71
N PRO A 122 -1.40 -3.34 14.39
CA PRO A 122 -0.42 -2.42 13.79
C PRO A 122 0.80 -3.13 13.21
N GLU A 123 1.18 -4.28 13.79
CA GLU A 123 2.36 -5.07 13.39
C GLU A 123 2.03 -6.14 12.33
N SER A 124 0.74 -6.41 12.10
CA SER A 124 0.27 -7.43 11.15
C SER A 124 -0.41 -6.77 9.94
N ILE A 125 -1.74 -6.71 9.95
CA ILE A 125 -2.51 -5.93 8.97
C ILE A 125 -3.20 -4.80 9.74
N PRO A 126 -2.76 -3.54 9.59
CA PRO A 126 -3.44 -2.41 10.21
C PRO A 126 -4.88 -2.28 9.71
N LEU A 127 -5.81 -1.88 10.58
CA LEU A 127 -7.22 -1.71 10.22
C LEU A 127 -7.41 -0.74 9.04
N GLU A 128 -6.61 0.32 9.00
CA GLU A 128 -6.59 1.32 7.94
C GLU A 128 -6.10 0.78 6.59
N ASN A 129 -5.53 -0.42 6.55
CA ASN A 129 -5.11 -1.11 5.33
C ASN A 129 -6.18 -2.10 4.81
N CYS A 130 -7.38 -2.11 5.40
CA CYS A 130 -8.46 -3.01 5.00
C CYS A 130 -9.55 -2.23 4.25
N PHE A 131 -9.70 -2.49 2.97
CA PHE A 131 -10.63 -1.82 2.07
C PHE A 131 -11.61 -2.81 1.45
N PHE A 132 -12.90 -2.54 1.63
CA PHE A 132 -13.99 -3.31 1.01
C PHE A 132 -14.75 -2.38 0.07
N GLU A 133 -14.50 -2.55 -1.21
CA GLU A 133 -15.06 -1.69 -2.25
C GLU A 133 -16.38 -2.26 -2.78
N THR A 134 -17.30 -1.37 -3.14
CA THR A 134 -18.66 -1.78 -3.54
C THR A 134 -18.79 -2.16 -5.02
N SER A 135 -17.74 -1.93 -5.82
CA SER A 135 -17.68 -2.35 -7.23
C SER A 135 -16.27 -2.81 -7.61
N LEU A 136 -16.16 -3.53 -8.73
CA LEU A 136 -14.89 -3.99 -9.28
C LEU A 136 -14.01 -2.80 -9.68
N GLU A 137 -14.57 -1.79 -10.32
CA GLU A 137 -13.87 -0.58 -10.75
C GLU A 137 -13.22 0.11 -9.55
N LYS A 138 -13.97 0.28 -8.46
CA LYS A 138 -13.42 0.86 -7.22
C LYS A 138 -12.34 0.01 -6.58
N LYS A 139 -12.42 -1.33 -6.67
CA LYS A 139 -11.34 -2.22 -6.25
C LYS A 139 -10.08 -1.96 -7.07
N ILE A 140 -10.20 -1.85 -8.37
CA ILE A 140 -9.08 -1.54 -9.28
C ILE A 140 -8.48 -0.16 -8.97
N GLU A 141 -9.32 0.88 -8.84
CA GLU A 141 -8.88 2.22 -8.42
C GLU A 141 -8.16 2.20 -7.06
N ARG A 142 -8.63 1.37 -6.13
CA ARG A 142 -7.99 1.21 -4.80
C ARG A 142 -6.61 0.57 -4.92
N ILE A 143 -6.45 -0.47 -5.72
CA ILE A 143 -5.16 -1.13 -5.98
C ILE A 143 -4.15 -0.12 -6.52
N GLU A 144 -4.57 0.73 -7.45
CA GLU A 144 -3.74 1.79 -8.01
C GLU A 144 -3.39 2.87 -6.96
N ARG A 145 -4.39 3.37 -6.25
CA ARG A 145 -4.23 4.42 -5.22
C ARG A 145 -3.25 4.02 -4.12
N GLU A 146 -3.34 2.77 -3.65
CA GLU A 146 -2.43 2.24 -2.63
C GLU A 146 -1.06 1.87 -3.20
N ASN A 147 -0.83 2.03 -4.51
CA ASN A 147 0.41 1.70 -5.21
C ASN A 147 0.88 0.26 -4.89
N CYS A 148 -0.04 -0.70 -5.01
CA CYS A 148 0.29 -2.09 -4.78
C CYS A 148 1.40 -2.54 -5.74
N SER A 149 2.52 -3.03 -5.20
CA SER A 149 3.58 -3.63 -6.01
C SER A 149 3.15 -4.99 -6.55
N ILE A 150 2.39 -5.73 -5.74
CA ILE A 150 1.83 -7.04 -6.07
C ILE A 150 0.36 -7.04 -5.66
N PHE A 151 -0.49 -7.68 -6.45
CA PHE A 151 -1.87 -7.96 -6.06
C PHE A 151 -2.20 -9.44 -6.27
N ILE A 152 -2.74 -10.07 -5.22
CA ILE A 152 -3.07 -11.50 -5.18
C ILE A 152 -4.58 -11.66 -5.11
N ASP A 153 -5.18 -12.39 -6.06
CA ASP A 153 -6.62 -12.56 -6.21
C ASP A 153 -6.96 -13.97 -6.74
N ASP A 154 -8.09 -14.56 -6.35
CA ASP A 154 -8.55 -15.85 -6.87
C ASP A 154 -9.30 -15.75 -8.20
N LEU A 155 -9.58 -14.53 -8.67
CA LEU A 155 -10.37 -14.24 -9.85
C LEU A 155 -9.52 -13.65 -10.98
N ASP A 156 -9.35 -14.42 -12.04
CA ASP A 156 -8.63 -14.02 -13.26
C ASP A 156 -9.19 -12.74 -13.90
N HIS A 157 -10.52 -12.61 -13.99
CA HIS A 157 -11.16 -11.44 -14.58
C HIS A 157 -10.89 -10.13 -13.81
N VAL A 158 -10.53 -10.19 -12.52
CA VAL A 158 -10.07 -9.02 -11.75
C VAL A 158 -8.68 -8.62 -12.22
N LEU A 159 -7.78 -9.60 -12.30
CA LEU A 159 -6.39 -9.38 -12.70
C LEU A 159 -6.24 -9.02 -14.19
N GLU A 160 -7.15 -9.50 -15.04
CA GLU A 160 -7.17 -9.23 -16.49
C GLU A 160 -8.02 -7.99 -16.85
N HIS A 161 -8.56 -7.28 -15.87
CA HIS A 161 -9.35 -6.08 -16.13
C HIS A 161 -8.55 -5.05 -16.93
N SER A 162 -9.17 -4.39 -17.91
CA SER A 162 -8.52 -3.45 -18.83
C SER A 162 -7.87 -2.26 -18.11
N GLU A 163 -8.44 -1.82 -17.00
CA GLU A 163 -7.95 -0.71 -16.19
C GLU A 163 -7.07 -1.17 -15.00
N PHE A 164 -6.68 -2.46 -14.97
CA PHE A 164 -5.81 -2.94 -13.90
C PHE A 164 -4.43 -2.26 -14.00
N PRO A 165 -3.86 -1.74 -12.88
CA PRO A 165 -2.62 -0.97 -12.89
C PRO A 165 -1.46 -1.75 -13.50
N THR A 166 -0.83 -1.20 -14.54
CA THR A 166 0.22 -1.87 -15.30
C THR A 166 1.51 -2.09 -14.52
N GLN A 167 1.74 -1.26 -13.48
CA GLN A 167 2.90 -1.36 -12.59
C GLN A 167 2.72 -2.42 -11.49
N THR A 168 1.51 -2.95 -11.29
CA THR A 168 1.21 -3.94 -10.25
C THR A 168 1.40 -5.35 -10.80
N GLN A 169 2.27 -6.14 -10.18
CA GLN A 169 2.41 -7.56 -10.51
C GLN A 169 1.13 -8.31 -10.13
N LYS A 170 0.59 -9.04 -11.09
CA LYS A 170 -0.63 -9.83 -10.97
C LYS A 170 -0.28 -11.22 -10.50
N VAL A 171 -0.94 -11.74 -9.49
CA VAL A 171 -0.75 -13.12 -9.00
C VAL A 171 -2.11 -13.78 -8.79
N LEU A 172 -2.37 -14.83 -9.54
CA LEU A 172 -3.60 -15.59 -9.44
C LEU A 172 -3.49 -16.64 -8.34
N PHE A 173 -4.42 -16.61 -7.38
CA PHE A 173 -4.43 -17.54 -6.25
C PHE A 173 -5.27 -18.80 -6.50
N GLY A 174 -4.75 -19.92 -6.02
CA GLY A 174 -5.50 -21.19 -5.88
C GLY A 174 -5.83 -21.92 -7.18
N LYS A 175 -5.37 -21.47 -8.34
CA LYS A 175 -5.50 -22.19 -9.62
C LYS A 175 -4.34 -21.83 -10.55
N ALA A 176 -3.97 -22.76 -11.44
CA ALA A 176 -2.98 -22.48 -12.48
C ALA A 176 -3.62 -21.69 -13.63
N HIS A 177 -2.87 -20.82 -14.25
CA HIS A 177 -3.26 -20.04 -15.41
C HIS A 177 -2.12 -19.98 -16.44
N SER A 178 -2.43 -19.99 -17.74
CA SER A 178 -1.42 -20.03 -18.80
C SER A 178 -0.68 -18.70 -19.00
N ALA A 179 -1.32 -17.59 -18.66
CA ALA A 179 -0.79 -16.24 -18.91
C ALA A 179 -0.50 -15.44 -17.62
N LEU A 180 -1.00 -15.88 -16.46
CA LEU A 180 -0.80 -15.18 -15.18
C LEU A 180 0.13 -15.98 -14.26
N PRO A 181 1.09 -15.32 -13.58
CA PRO A 181 1.78 -15.91 -12.45
C PRO A 181 0.77 -16.46 -11.45
N SER A 182 0.97 -17.69 -11.01
CA SER A 182 -0.01 -18.40 -10.18
C SER A 182 0.59 -18.86 -8.87
N LEU A 183 -0.10 -18.59 -7.77
CA LEU A 183 0.20 -19.05 -6.43
C LEU A 183 -0.85 -20.08 -6.04
N LEU A 184 -0.52 -21.38 -6.12
CA LEU A 184 -1.49 -22.45 -5.85
C LEU A 184 -1.86 -22.55 -4.36
N HIS A 185 -0.89 -22.32 -3.48
CA HIS A 185 -0.99 -22.38 -2.03
C HIS A 185 -0.06 -21.34 -1.41
N TRP A 186 -0.38 -20.83 -0.23
CA TRP A 186 0.43 -19.81 0.47
C TRP A 186 1.86 -20.27 0.79
N ASP A 187 2.11 -21.57 0.90
CA ASP A 187 3.47 -22.12 1.10
C ASP A 187 4.44 -21.76 -0.03
N GLY A 188 3.94 -21.57 -1.25
CA GLY A 188 4.72 -21.10 -2.40
C GLY A 188 5.01 -19.60 -2.41
N ALA A 189 4.39 -18.82 -1.51
CA ALA A 189 4.49 -17.36 -1.51
C ALA A 189 5.87 -16.84 -1.07
N LYS A 190 6.71 -17.67 -0.44
CA LYS A 190 8.10 -17.31 -0.09
C LYS A 190 8.93 -16.92 -1.31
N GLU A 191 8.76 -17.64 -2.41
CA GLU A 191 9.44 -17.31 -3.66
C GLU A 191 8.95 -15.97 -4.23
N LEU A 192 7.66 -15.67 -4.07
CA LEU A 192 7.07 -14.39 -4.48
C LEU A 192 7.69 -13.23 -3.69
N LEU A 193 7.85 -13.37 -2.36
CA LEU A 193 8.46 -12.36 -1.50
C LEU A 193 9.94 -12.12 -1.86
N ASN A 194 10.68 -13.18 -2.17
CA ASN A 194 12.09 -13.12 -2.54
C ASN A 194 12.31 -12.58 -3.96
N ASN A 195 11.50 -13.00 -4.93
CA ASN A 195 11.62 -12.56 -6.33
C ASN A 195 11.21 -11.09 -6.48
N ALA A 196 10.19 -10.66 -5.74
CA ALA A 196 9.78 -9.27 -5.69
C ALA A 196 10.86 -8.34 -5.10
N GLN A 197 11.72 -8.84 -4.21
CA GLN A 197 12.93 -8.10 -3.79
C GLN A 197 13.93 -7.94 -4.94
N ALA A 198 13.96 -8.85 -5.90
CA ALA A 198 14.88 -8.79 -7.03
C ALA A 198 14.39 -7.89 -8.17
N GLU A 199 13.08 -7.83 -8.44
CA GLU A 199 12.51 -7.05 -9.55
C GLU A 199 12.14 -5.61 -9.18
N PHE A 200 11.76 -5.36 -7.93
CA PHE A 200 11.53 -4.02 -7.37
C PHE A 200 12.74 -3.50 -6.58
N SER A 201 13.90 -4.09 -6.73
CA SER A 201 15.11 -3.42 -6.33
C SER A 201 15.18 -2.15 -7.18
N CYS A 202 14.82 -1.02 -6.59
CA CYS A 202 15.44 0.26 -6.89
C CYS A 202 16.90 -0.05 -7.28
N PRO A 203 17.46 0.54 -8.36
CA PRO A 203 18.82 0.19 -8.81
C PRO A 203 19.69 0.03 -7.58
N PRO A 204 20.40 -1.10 -7.40
CA PRO A 204 20.89 -1.52 -6.11
C PRO A 204 21.62 -0.35 -5.48
N VAL A 205 21.13 0.12 -4.34
CA VAL A 205 21.90 1.00 -3.46
C VAL A 205 23.23 0.29 -3.42
N LYS A 206 24.26 0.86 -4.08
CA LYS A 206 25.56 0.21 -4.26
C LYS A 206 25.89 -0.44 -2.94
N LYS A 207 26.13 -1.75 -2.91
CA LYS A 207 26.37 -2.57 -1.71
C LYS A 207 27.36 -1.98 -0.70
N ASN A 208 27.94 -0.83 -1.03
CA ASN A 208 28.94 -0.06 -0.30
C ASN A 208 28.47 1.39 -0.01
N TRP A 209 27.16 1.70 -0.07
CA TRP A 209 26.75 3.03 0.35
C TRP A 209 27.03 3.19 1.85
N LYS A 210 27.90 4.13 2.18
CA LYS A 210 28.11 4.58 3.55
C LYS A 210 27.44 5.93 3.67
N PRO A 211 26.74 6.19 4.80
CA PRO A 211 26.22 7.52 5.06
C PRO A 211 27.37 8.52 4.92
N LEU A 212 27.09 9.66 4.29
CA LEU A 212 28.06 10.73 4.19
C LEU A 212 28.53 11.10 5.60
N PRO A 213 29.86 11.06 5.91
CA PRO A 213 30.36 11.46 7.21
C PRO A 213 29.93 12.89 7.54
N PHE A 214 29.66 13.15 8.80
CA PHE A 214 29.14 14.44 9.27
C PHE A 214 30.01 15.63 8.87
N ASP A 215 31.34 15.47 8.89
CA ASP A 215 32.34 16.43 8.46
C ASP A 215 32.29 16.76 6.96
N GLN A 216 31.66 15.92 6.16
CA GLN A 216 31.51 16.11 4.71
C GLN A 216 30.13 16.71 4.31
N HIS A 217 29.22 16.92 5.26
CA HIS A 217 27.90 17.48 4.94
C HIS A 217 28.01 18.91 4.42
N LEU A 218 28.85 19.74 5.03
CA LEU A 218 29.05 21.12 4.60
C LEU A 218 29.60 21.19 3.18
N ASP A 219 30.58 20.35 2.85
CA ASP A 219 31.18 20.30 1.51
C ASP A 219 30.18 19.83 0.45
N CYS A 220 29.33 18.88 0.81
CA CYS A 220 28.26 18.39 -0.08
C CYS A 220 27.26 19.51 -0.38
N PHE A 221 26.76 20.18 0.64
CA PHE A 221 25.82 21.28 0.45
C PHE A 221 26.47 22.47 -0.27
N GLY A 222 27.76 22.77 0.03
CA GLY A 222 28.51 23.82 -0.67
C GLY A 222 28.55 23.58 -2.18
N LYS A 223 28.81 22.35 -2.62
CA LYS A 223 28.79 21.99 -4.06
C LYS A 223 27.42 22.20 -4.67
N LEU A 224 26.35 21.70 -4.05
CA LEU A 224 24.98 21.85 -4.55
C LEU A 224 24.57 23.31 -4.69
N LEU A 225 24.95 24.14 -3.72
CA LEU A 225 24.67 25.59 -3.73
C LEU A 225 25.49 26.32 -4.79
N GLN A 226 26.78 25.97 -4.97
CA GLN A 226 27.63 26.54 -6.04
C GLN A 226 27.11 26.17 -7.44
N GLU A 227 26.67 24.94 -7.66
CA GLU A 227 26.06 24.51 -8.93
C GLU A 227 24.79 25.32 -9.22
N ALA A 228 24.05 25.74 -8.19
CA ALA A 228 22.91 26.64 -8.28
C ALA A 228 23.28 28.13 -8.36
N GLY A 229 24.57 28.48 -8.50
CA GLY A 229 25.06 29.87 -8.61
C GLY A 229 25.10 30.64 -7.29
N LYS A 230 25.08 29.94 -6.14
CA LYS A 230 25.20 30.55 -4.82
C LYS A 230 26.66 30.61 -4.38
N SER A 231 26.97 31.49 -3.42
CA SER A 231 28.30 31.59 -2.80
C SER A 231 28.55 30.41 -1.85
N GLU A 232 29.77 30.33 -1.33
CA GLU A 232 30.11 29.30 -0.34
C GLU A 232 29.35 29.50 0.98
N PRO A 233 28.92 28.41 1.63
CA PRO A 233 28.30 28.48 2.95
C PRO A 233 29.23 29.14 3.99
N THR A 234 28.65 30.02 4.78
CA THR A 234 29.33 30.70 5.90
C THR A 234 29.03 30.04 7.25
N GLY A 235 27.96 29.22 7.32
CA GLY A 235 27.53 28.50 8.51
C GLY A 235 26.71 27.27 8.21
N LEU A 236 26.79 26.29 9.11
CA LEU A 236 25.99 25.07 9.11
C LEU A 236 25.50 24.79 10.52
N GLU A 237 24.19 24.84 10.73
CA GLU A 237 23.54 24.53 12.00
C GLU A 237 22.64 23.31 11.84
N GLN A 238 22.84 22.28 12.67
CA GLN A 238 21.94 21.15 12.69
C GLN A 238 20.69 21.48 13.51
N ILE A 239 19.54 21.61 12.86
CA ILE A 239 18.28 22.05 13.47
C ILE A 239 17.40 20.92 13.97
N LYS A 240 17.56 19.71 13.45
CA LYS A 240 16.76 18.56 13.87
C LYS A 240 17.55 17.26 13.77
N ARG A 241 17.57 16.49 14.84
CA ARG A 241 17.97 15.09 14.84
C ARG A 241 16.69 14.25 14.76
N GLY A 242 16.26 13.94 13.54
CA GLY A 242 15.22 12.93 13.34
C GLY A 242 15.85 11.56 13.23
N GLY A 243 15.14 10.49 13.56
CA GLY A 243 15.64 9.11 13.44
C GLY A 243 16.01 8.70 12.01
N ASN A 244 15.58 9.47 10.99
CA ASN A 244 15.66 9.08 9.60
C ASN A 244 16.40 10.06 8.68
N ASN A 245 16.55 11.34 9.05
CA ASN A 245 17.25 12.35 8.24
C ASN A 245 18.00 13.32 9.12
N CYS A 246 19.15 13.81 8.63
CA CYS A 246 19.82 14.96 9.24
C CYS A 246 19.38 16.24 8.51
N VAL A 247 18.92 17.23 9.27
CA VAL A 247 18.39 18.50 8.74
C VAL A 247 19.24 19.66 9.24
N TYR A 248 19.60 20.54 8.33
CA TYR A 248 20.53 21.65 8.59
C TYR A 248 19.97 22.96 8.07
N LYS A 249 20.24 24.04 8.81
CA LYS A 249 20.20 25.40 8.31
C LYS A 249 21.58 25.73 7.77
N ILE A 250 21.64 26.25 6.56
CA ILE A 250 22.88 26.65 5.89
C ILE A 250 22.81 28.13 5.62
N ASP A 251 23.74 28.87 6.13
CA ASP A 251 23.78 30.36 5.95
C ASP A 251 24.81 30.72 4.89
N ILE A 252 24.43 31.65 3.99
CA ILE A 252 25.28 32.28 2.99
C ILE A 252 25.06 33.78 3.09
N GLY A 253 25.91 34.48 3.82
CA GLY A 253 25.72 35.90 4.07
C GLY A 253 24.41 36.18 4.80
N SER A 254 23.46 36.84 4.13
CA SER A 254 22.11 37.11 4.67
C SER A 254 21.05 36.13 4.21
N GLU A 255 21.39 35.18 3.33
CA GLU A 255 20.45 34.14 2.85
C GLU A 255 20.62 32.86 3.66
N SER A 256 19.53 32.14 3.89
CA SER A 256 19.53 30.82 4.52
C SER A 256 18.95 29.81 3.57
N PHE A 257 19.41 28.55 3.72
CA PHE A 257 18.96 27.40 2.95
C PHE A 257 18.70 26.21 3.88
N LEU A 258 17.90 25.27 3.44
CA LEU A 258 17.63 24.01 4.13
C LEU A 258 18.43 22.91 3.48
N GLY A 259 19.33 22.28 4.23
CA GLY A 259 20.08 21.09 3.82
C GLY A 259 19.48 19.85 4.44
N LYS A 260 19.31 18.76 3.66
CA LYS A 260 18.90 17.45 4.16
C LYS A 260 19.85 16.38 3.68
N VAL A 261 20.29 15.51 4.63
CA VAL A 261 20.97 14.25 4.31
C VAL A 261 20.02 13.13 4.72
N TYR A 262 19.66 12.32 3.73
CA TYR A 262 18.66 11.28 3.90
C TYR A 262 19.32 9.98 4.37
N HIS A 263 18.77 9.42 5.42
CA HIS A 263 19.20 8.13 5.90
C HIS A 263 18.79 7.04 4.89
N ARG A 264 19.76 6.23 4.48
CA ARG A 264 19.54 5.05 3.66
C ARG A 264 19.95 3.84 4.48
N ASP A 265 19.02 2.96 4.73
CA ASP A 265 19.24 1.72 5.45
C ASP A 265 19.05 0.53 4.51
N THR A 266 19.74 -0.56 4.80
CA THR A 266 19.54 -1.84 4.13
C THR A 266 18.17 -2.45 4.44
N VAL A 267 17.56 -2.03 5.55
CA VAL A 267 16.23 -2.47 6.00
C VAL A 267 15.11 -1.56 5.45
N ASP A 268 15.37 -0.27 5.23
CA ASP A 268 14.41 0.68 4.66
C ASP A 268 14.78 0.99 3.20
N SER A 269 14.16 0.27 2.28
CA SER A 269 14.40 0.41 0.84
C SER A 269 13.77 1.65 0.21
N ARG A 270 13.08 2.52 0.97
CA ARG A 270 12.41 3.70 0.43
C ARG A 270 13.44 4.70 -0.10
N ASP A 271 13.24 5.13 -1.34
CA ASP A 271 13.96 6.29 -1.89
C ASP A 271 13.37 7.59 -1.37
N ARG A 272 13.72 7.93 -0.12
CA ARG A 272 13.22 9.13 0.56
C ARG A 272 13.61 10.41 -0.15
N LEU A 273 14.85 10.48 -0.66
CA LEU A 273 15.34 11.62 -1.42
C LEU A 273 14.55 11.79 -2.72
N GLY A 274 14.45 10.74 -3.53
CA GLY A 274 13.74 10.79 -4.80
C GLY A 274 12.27 11.13 -4.63
N GLN A 275 11.60 10.56 -3.62
CA GLN A 275 10.19 10.86 -3.33
C GLN A 275 9.97 12.31 -2.91
N GLU A 276 10.79 12.86 -2.01
CA GLU A 276 10.66 14.25 -1.57
C GLU A 276 10.98 15.22 -2.71
N VAL A 277 12.04 14.95 -3.47
CA VAL A 277 12.40 15.77 -4.63
C VAL A 277 11.30 15.75 -5.71
N ALA A 278 10.75 14.59 -6.01
CA ALA A 278 9.64 14.48 -6.98
C ALA A 278 8.42 15.28 -6.51
N PHE A 279 8.08 15.19 -5.22
CA PHE A 279 6.96 15.93 -4.64
C PHE A 279 7.20 17.44 -4.67
N VAL A 280 8.39 17.91 -4.30
CA VAL A 280 8.73 19.35 -4.34
C VAL A 280 8.71 19.88 -5.78
N LYS A 281 9.27 19.13 -6.74
CA LYS A 281 9.20 19.50 -8.17
C LYS A 281 7.75 19.59 -8.67
N TYR A 282 6.90 18.69 -8.22
CA TYR A 282 5.45 18.75 -8.51
C TYR A 282 4.82 20.02 -7.95
N LEU A 283 5.06 20.36 -6.67
CA LEU A 283 4.54 21.59 -6.07
C LEU A 283 5.07 22.86 -6.77
N GLN A 284 6.33 22.87 -7.19
CA GLN A 284 6.92 23.95 -7.99
C GLN A 284 6.24 24.09 -9.35
N SER A 285 5.95 22.97 -10.05
CA SER A 285 5.24 23.00 -11.33
C SER A 285 3.84 23.61 -11.22
N MET A 286 3.23 23.49 -10.05
CA MET A 286 1.92 24.08 -9.72
C MET A 286 1.99 25.49 -9.17
N GLN A 287 3.19 26.08 -9.12
CA GLN A 287 3.43 27.42 -8.56
C GLN A 287 2.96 27.57 -7.10
N ILE A 288 3.00 26.50 -6.30
CA ILE A 288 2.67 26.52 -4.88
C ILE A 288 3.86 27.10 -4.12
N LYS A 289 3.71 28.33 -3.64
CA LYS A 289 4.77 29.10 -2.97
C LYS A 289 4.92 28.79 -1.48
N GLU A 290 3.95 28.11 -0.91
CA GLU A 290 3.92 27.69 0.50
C GLU A 290 4.78 26.44 0.77
N SER A 291 5.50 25.94 -0.23
CA SER A 291 6.45 24.83 -0.15
C SER A 291 7.85 25.30 -0.49
N PRO A 292 8.90 24.76 0.15
CA PRO A 292 10.27 25.08 -0.21
C PRO A 292 10.57 24.64 -1.65
N SER A 293 11.39 25.42 -2.35
CA SER A 293 11.85 25.09 -3.70
C SER A 293 13.14 24.25 -3.64
N LEU A 294 13.27 23.29 -4.53
CA LEU A 294 14.52 22.53 -4.68
C LEU A 294 15.60 23.42 -5.30
N ILE A 295 16.74 23.50 -4.64
CA ILE A 295 17.94 24.18 -5.14
C ILE A 295 18.85 23.20 -5.86
N GLY A 296 19.08 22.01 -5.28
CA GLY A 296 19.89 20.97 -5.89
C GLY A 296 19.80 19.65 -5.12
N GLU A 297 20.18 18.56 -5.78
CA GLU A 297 20.20 17.22 -5.21
C GLU A 297 21.43 16.43 -5.63
N ASP A 298 21.98 15.62 -4.73
CA ASP A 298 23.03 14.63 -4.99
C ASP A 298 22.51 13.24 -4.61
N GLN A 299 22.11 12.46 -5.62
CA GLN A 299 21.62 11.10 -5.43
C GLN A 299 22.70 10.16 -4.86
N SER A 300 23.97 10.41 -5.16
CA SER A 300 25.07 9.58 -4.69
C SER A 300 25.40 9.83 -3.22
N ALA A 301 25.34 11.06 -2.78
CA ALA A 301 25.51 11.48 -1.39
C ALA A 301 24.24 11.26 -0.56
N GLY A 302 23.08 11.13 -1.20
CA GLY A 302 21.80 11.08 -0.52
C GLY A 302 21.42 12.41 0.12
N ALA A 303 21.73 13.53 -0.56
CA ALA A 303 21.56 14.87 -0.02
C ALA A 303 20.77 15.78 -0.97
N ALA A 304 20.06 16.77 -0.41
CA ALA A 304 19.41 17.83 -1.16
C ALA A 304 19.45 19.15 -0.41
N CYS A 305 19.42 20.25 -1.19
CA CYS A 305 19.27 21.61 -0.70
C CYS A 305 17.96 22.21 -1.21
N PHE A 306 17.31 22.97 -0.33
CA PHE A 306 16.07 23.67 -0.62
C PHE A 306 16.21 25.13 -0.16
N ASP A 307 15.34 26.01 -0.63
CA ASP A 307 15.25 27.33 -0.06
C ASP A 307 14.74 27.26 1.41
N TRP A 308 15.10 28.29 2.18
CA TRP A 308 14.67 28.41 3.57
C TRP A 308 13.32 29.13 3.62
N ILE A 309 12.36 28.56 4.35
CA ILE A 309 11.10 29.23 4.67
C ILE A 309 11.14 29.65 6.13
N ASP A 310 11.04 30.95 6.38
CA ASP A 310 10.88 31.48 7.73
C ASP A 310 9.50 31.11 8.28
N GLY A 311 9.49 30.59 9.48
CA GLY A 311 8.27 30.19 10.17
C GLY A 311 8.53 29.83 11.62
N THR A 312 7.47 29.69 12.37
CA THR A 312 7.52 29.17 13.74
C THR A 312 6.96 27.76 13.76
N ASP A 313 7.66 26.86 14.45
CA ASP A 313 7.14 25.53 14.68
C ASP A 313 5.81 25.59 15.45
N PHE A 314 4.88 24.76 15.07
CA PHE A 314 3.68 24.51 15.86
C PHE A 314 4.11 23.90 17.20
N ASP A 315 4.08 24.70 18.24
CA ASP A 315 4.27 24.18 19.59
C ASP A 315 3.00 23.37 19.98
N SER A 316 3.19 22.14 20.45
CA SER A 316 2.12 21.21 20.83
C SER A 316 1.17 21.76 21.94
N GLY A 317 1.43 22.95 22.47
CA GLY A 317 0.61 23.64 23.47
C GLY A 317 -0.27 24.77 22.94
N LEU A 318 -0.14 25.16 21.67
CA LEU A 318 -0.99 26.21 21.08
C LEU A 318 -2.33 25.65 20.61
N PRO A 319 -3.48 26.22 21.02
CA PRO A 319 -4.76 25.81 20.47
C PRO A 319 -4.80 26.08 18.97
N LEU A 320 -5.02 25.06 18.17
CA LEU A 320 -5.29 25.21 16.74
C LEU A 320 -6.59 26.00 16.57
N CYS A 321 -6.52 27.20 16.02
CA CYS A 321 -7.70 27.96 15.66
C CYS A 321 -8.25 27.56 14.30
N ASP A 322 -9.51 27.87 14.02
CA ASP A 322 -10.18 27.53 12.76
C ASP A 322 -9.44 28.08 11.53
N ASP A 323 -8.76 29.21 11.67
CA ASP A 323 -8.00 29.84 10.58
C ASP A 323 -6.82 28.96 10.12
N TYR A 324 -6.10 28.29 11.03
CA TYR A 324 -5.05 27.33 10.68
C TYR A 324 -5.58 26.14 9.91
N TRP A 325 -6.74 25.61 10.33
CA TRP A 325 -7.40 24.51 9.62
C TRP A 325 -7.82 24.92 8.22
N GLN A 326 -8.38 26.13 8.05
CA GLN A 326 -8.77 26.66 6.74
C GLN A 326 -7.55 26.80 5.82
N GLN A 327 -6.41 27.29 6.33
CA GLN A 327 -5.17 27.38 5.56
C GLN A 327 -4.65 26.00 5.15
N CYS A 328 -4.66 25.02 6.04
CA CYS A 328 -4.30 23.64 5.71
C CYS A 328 -5.21 23.03 4.63
N PHE A 329 -6.53 23.20 4.76
CA PHE A 329 -7.47 22.73 3.75
C PHE A 329 -7.29 23.42 2.40
N TYR A 330 -7.04 24.72 2.41
CA TYR A 330 -6.76 25.46 1.18
C TYR A 330 -5.48 24.98 0.49
N PHE A 331 -4.43 24.71 1.23
CA PHE A 331 -3.19 24.14 0.72
C PHE A 331 -3.42 22.73 0.12
N LEU A 332 -4.11 21.85 0.85
CA LEU A 332 -4.45 20.51 0.37
C LEU A 332 -5.32 20.56 -0.89
N LYS A 333 -6.28 21.50 -0.94
CA LYS A 333 -7.11 21.70 -2.12
C LYS A 333 -6.29 22.15 -3.33
N LYS A 334 -5.36 23.08 -3.18
CA LYS A 334 -4.44 23.48 -4.27
C LYS A 334 -3.68 22.26 -4.83
N ILE A 335 -3.19 21.36 -3.96
CA ILE A 335 -2.49 20.15 -4.39
C ILE A 335 -3.45 19.20 -5.14
N GLN A 336 -4.70 19.11 -4.72
CA GLN A 336 -5.70 18.25 -5.34
C GLN A 336 -6.15 18.80 -6.70
N ASP A 337 -6.45 20.11 -6.79
CA ASP A 337 -6.92 20.77 -8.01
C ASP A 337 -5.86 20.74 -9.14
N GLY A 338 -4.60 20.55 -8.83
CA GLY A 338 -3.54 20.44 -9.83
C GLY A 338 -3.29 19.03 -10.34
N ARG A 339 -4.12 18.07 -9.94
CA ARG A 339 -4.09 16.70 -10.49
C ARG A 339 -5.09 16.52 -11.64
N GLU A 340 -5.90 17.54 -11.95
CA GLU A 340 -6.78 17.59 -13.12
C GLU A 340 -6.04 18.22 -14.31
#